data_f22b63e0f29d9753f0652ec1dfba25fa
#
_entry.id   f22b63e0f29d9753f0652ec1dfba25fa
#
_cell.length_a   1.000
_cell.length_b   1.000
_cell.length_c   1.000
_cell.angle_alpha   90.00
_cell.angle_beta   90.00
_cell.angle_gamma   90.00
#
_symmetry.space_group_name_H-M   'P 1'
#
loop_
_entity.id
_entity.type
_entity.pdbx_description
1 polymer ?
#
loop_
_entity_poly.entity_id
_entity_poly.type
_entity_poly.pdbx_seq_one_letter_code
_entity_poly.pdbx_strand_id
1 'polypeptide(L)'
;MGRNYFLVFVTRKIIKRSFFLAALVLLSFFFYGQVFRLPDGRLHVRFLDVGQGDALLVTTNKNQKILIDGGPGNRLAQPLSKYLSFNDSVIDLVILTHPHADHLSGLLYVLNKFKVKNLVFQANDYETRSFADFLKLSEKKRGLGPKIFAVQKP
;
A
#
# COMPACT_ATOMS: atom_id res chain seq x y z
N MET A 1 4.48 -59.14 -14.10
CA MET A 1 5.16 -58.08 -13.31
C MET A 1 5.04 -56.69 -13.93
N GLY A 2 4.73 -56.49 -15.22
CA GLY A 2 4.68 -55.16 -15.89
C GLY A 2 3.44 -54.27 -15.64
N ARG A 3 2.31 -54.84 -15.19
CA ARG A 3 1.01 -54.14 -15.11
C ARG A 3 0.96 -53.06 -14.02
N ASN A 4 1.68 -53.23 -12.93
CA ASN A 4 1.71 -52.29 -11.82
C ASN A 4 2.56 -51.03 -12.11
N TYR A 5 3.61 -51.14 -12.90
CA TYR A 5 4.44 -50.01 -13.31
C TYR A 5 3.73 -49.08 -14.28
N PHE A 6 2.91 -49.64 -15.19
CA PHE A 6 2.09 -48.89 -16.13
C PHE A 6 1.03 -48.03 -15.38
N LEU A 7 0.32 -48.62 -14.42
CA LEU A 7 -0.65 -47.92 -13.59
C LEU A 7 -0.03 -46.78 -12.80
N VAL A 8 1.12 -47.01 -12.17
CA VAL A 8 1.85 -45.96 -11.40
C VAL A 8 2.34 -44.85 -12.33
N PHE A 9 2.76 -45.15 -13.54
CA PHE A 9 3.18 -44.13 -14.51
C PHE A 9 1.99 -43.27 -14.98
N VAL A 10 0.86 -43.85 -15.28
CA VAL A 10 -0.35 -43.16 -15.72
C VAL A 10 -0.89 -42.26 -14.59
N THR A 11 -0.99 -42.78 -13.37
CA THR A 11 -1.46 -42.02 -12.22
C THR A 11 -0.55 -40.82 -11.90
N ARG A 12 0.78 -40.98 -11.94
CA ARG A 12 1.72 -39.88 -11.79
C ARG A 12 1.56 -38.80 -12.85
N LYS A 13 1.29 -39.18 -14.10
CA LYS A 13 1.07 -38.24 -15.20
C LYS A 13 -0.24 -37.47 -15.05
N ILE A 14 -1.29 -38.12 -14.57
CA ILE A 14 -2.59 -37.48 -14.29
C ILE A 14 -2.45 -36.51 -13.11
N ILE A 15 -1.82 -36.91 -12.02
CA ILE A 15 -1.60 -36.06 -10.85
C ILE A 15 -0.82 -34.80 -11.22
N LYS A 16 0.27 -34.92 -12.00
CA LYS A 16 1.05 -33.77 -12.47
C LYS A 16 0.22 -32.82 -13.34
N ARG A 17 -0.62 -33.36 -14.24
CA ARG A 17 -1.51 -32.55 -15.08
C ARG A 17 -2.58 -31.83 -14.27
N SER A 18 -3.20 -32.52 -13.32
CA SER A 18 -4.20 -31.93 -12.43
C SER A 18 -3.59 -30.82 -11.56
N PHE A 19 -2.38 -31.02 -11.04
CA PHE A 19 -1.66 -30.00 -10.28
C PHE A 19 -1.34 -28.77 -11.13
N PHE A 20 -0.90 -28.99 -12.38
CA PHE A 20 -0.61 -27.90 -13.32
C PHE A 20 -1.87 -27.10 -13.68
N LEU A 21 -3.00 -27.78 -13.92
CA LEU A 21 -4.29 -27.12 -14.18
C LEU A 21 -4.78 -26.32 -12.97
N ALA A 22 -4.66 -26.88 -11.77
CA ALA A 22 -5.01 -26.18 -10.54
C ALA A 22 -4.14 -24.91 -10.35
N ALA A 23 -2.85 -25.00 -10.61
CA ALA A 23 -1.94 -23.85 -10.55
C ALA A 23 -2.32 -22.77 -11.57
N LEU A 24 -2.70 -23.14 -12.81
CA LEU A 24 -3.17 -22.20 -13.81
C LEU A 24 -4.47 -21.50 -13.40
N VAL A 25 -5.42 -22.24 -12.81
CA VAL A 25 -6.67 -21.65 -12.29
C VAL A 25 -6.37 -20.65 -11.16
N LEU A 26 -5.51 -21.00 -10.22
CA LEU A 26 -5.12 -20.11 -9.14
C LEU A 26 -4.41 -18.85 -9.65
N LEU A 27 -3.51 -19.00 -10.62
CA LEU A 27 -2.86 -17.89 -11.30
C LEU A 27 -3.88 -16.99 -12.01
N SER A 28 -4.85 -17.57 -12.72
CA SER A 28 -5.91 -16.81 -13.40
C SER A 28 -6.74 -16.00 -12.39
N PHE A 29 -7.10 -16.60 -11.26
CA PHE A 29 -7.80 -15.90 -10.17
C PHE A 29 -6.97 -14.76 -9.59
N PHE A 30 -5.67 -14.98 -9.39
CA PHE A 30 -4.76 -13.95 -8.91
C PHE A 30 -4.70 -12.76 -9.88
N PHE A 31 -4.48 -13.01 -11.18
CA PHE A 31 -4.43 -11.96 -12.20
C PHE A 31 -5.77 -11.26 -12.38
N TYR A 32 -6.89 -12.00 -12.35
CA TYR A 32 -8.23 -11.43 -12.41
C TYR A 32 -8.44 -10.41 -11.28
N GLY A 33 -8.06 -10.75 -10.05
CA GLY A 33 -8.12 -9.82 -8.93
C GLY A 33 -7.25 -8.56 -9.09
N GLN A 34 -6.15 -8.63 -9.86
CA GLN A 34 -5.32 -7.46 -10.15
C GLN A 34 -5.96 -6.53 -11.21
N VAL A 35 -6.70 -7.08 -12.18
CA VAL A 35 -7.37 -6.29 -13.23
C VAL A 35 -8.36 -5.30 -12.63
N PHE A 36 -9.10 -5.67 -11.58
CA PHE A 36 -10.03 -4.76 -10.89
C PHE A 36 -9.36 -3.62 -10.11
N ARG A 37 -8.05 -3.70 -9.95
CA ARG A 37 -7.26 -2.63 -9.31
C ARG A 37 -6.56 -1.72 -10.31
N LEU A 38 -6.73 -1.97 -11.62
CA LEU A 38 -6.19 -1.11 -12.66
C LEU A 38 -6.95 0.23 -12.69
N PRO A 39 -6.28 1.32 -13.09
CA PRO A 39 -6.92 2.62 -13.24
C PRO A 39 -8.05 2.57 -14.25
N ASP A 40 -9.22 3.06 -13.87
CA ASP A 40 -10.39 3.18 -14.74
C ASP A 40 -10.51 4.58 -15.36
N GLY A 41 -9.51 5.43 -15.22
CA GLY A 41 -9.47 6.78 -15.73
C GLY A 41 -10.30 7.79 -14.93
N ARG A 42 -10.83 7.40 -13.76
CA ARG A 42 -11.66 8.26 -12.89
C ARG A 42 -10.88 8.76 -11.68
N LEU A 43 -11.39 9.83 -11.09
CA LEU A 43 -10.97 10.28 -9.77
C LEU A 43 -11.73 9.47 -8.71
N HIS A 44 -10.97 8.84 -7.82
CA HIS A 44 -11.53 8.14 -6.67
C HIS A 44 -11.10 8.81 -5.38
N VAL A 45 -12.06 9.06 -4.50
CA VAL A 45 -11.83 9.55 -3.13
C VAL A 45 -12.36 8.50 -2.17
N ARG A 46 -11.48 7.97 -1.32
CA ARG A 46 -11.79 6.84 -0.43
C ARG A 46 -11.42 7.18 0.99
N PHE A 47 -12.42 7.24 1.85
CA PHE A 47 -12.22 7.28 3.29
C PHE A 47 -11.81 5.88 3.76
N LEU A 48 -10.66 5.80 4.39
CA LEU A 48 -10.12 4.53 4.88
C LEU A 48 -10.59 4.31 6.32
N ASP A 49 -11.16 3.14 6.59
CA ASP A 49 -11.58 2.77 7.93
C ASP A 49 -10.34 2.45 8.80
N VAL A 50 -9.91 3.44 9.54
CA VAL A 50 -8.78 3.36 10.49
C VAL A 50 -9.27 3.38 11.95
N GLY A 51 -10.59 3.35 12.16
CA GLY A 51 -11.23 3.52 13.46
C GLY A 51 -11.25 4.99 13.87
N GLN A 52 -10.69 5.31 15.02
CA GLN A 52 -10.56 6.70 15.47
C GLN A 52 -9.46 7.41 14.67
N GLY A 53 -9.70 8.64 14.22
CA GLY A 53 -8.79 9.42 13.39
C GLY A 53 -9.14 9.38 11.90
N ASP A 54 -8.32 10.04 11.09
CA ASP A 54 -8.59 10.23 9.66
C ASP A 54 -7.53 9.58 8.78
N ALA A 55 -7.98 9.02 7.66
CA ALA A 55 -7.12 8.60 6.54
C ALA A 55 -7.93 8.63 5.24
N LEU A 56 -7.45 9.36 4.24
CA LEU A 56 -8.10 9.53 2.97
C LEU A 56 -7.14 9.18 1.83
N LEU A 57 -7.55 8.25 0.96
CA LEU A 57 -6.80 7.92 -0.25
C LEU A 57 -7.50 8.51 -1.47
N VAL A 58 -6.82 9.40 -2.17
CA VAL A 58 -7.24 9.93 -3.46
C VAL A 58 -6.41 9.28 -4.56
N THR A 59 -7.10 8.66 -5.54
CA THR A 59 -6.48 8.14 -6.76
C THR A 59 -6.97 8.98 -7.94
N THR A 60 -6.04 9.65 -8.62
CA THR A 60 -6.38 10.49 -9.77
C THR A 60 -6.65 9.64 -11.01
N ASN A 61 -7.24 10.27 -12.03
CA ASN A 61 -7.46 9.66 -13.35
C ASN A 61 -6.15 9.21 -14.05
N LYS A 62 -4.99 9.74 -13.61
CA LYS A 62 -3.65 9.33 -14.05
C LYS A 62 -3.00 8.31 -13.11
N ASN A 63 -3.78 7.68 -12.23
CA ASN A 63 -3.33 6.73 -11.23
C ASN A 63 -2.31 7.28 -10.20
N GLN A 64 -2.27 8.59 -10.00
CA GLN A 64 -1.47 9.18 -8.93
C GLN A 64 -2.17 8.94 -7.60
N LYS A 65 -1.42 8.55 -6.59
CA LYS A 65 -1.91 8.22 -5.26
C LYS A 65 -1.54 9.34 -4.29
N ILE A 66 -2.55 9.95 -3.71
CA ILE A 66 -2.42 10.99 -2.69
C ILE A 66 -3.03 10.42 -1.41
N LEU A 67 -2.25 10.37 -0.36
CA LEU A 67 -2.69 9.95 0.96
C LEU A 67 -2.72 11.17 1.89
N ILE A 68 -3.86 11.42 2.49
CA ILE A 68 -4.07 12.50 3.45
C ILE A 68 -4.33 11.85 4.80
N ASP A 69 -3.46 12.12 5.76
CA ASP A 69 -3.41 11.50 7.07
C ASP A 69 -3.30 9.97 7.06
N GLY A 70 -3.05 9.37 8.17
CA GLY A 70 -2.74 7.94 8.27
C GLY A 70 -3.48 7.18 9.36
N GLY A 71 -4.30 7.86 10.15
CA GLY A 71 -4.95 7.23 11.30
C GLY A 71 -3.98 6.83 12.41
N PRO A 72 -4.49 6.17 13.47
CA PRO A 72 -3.70 5.78 14.62
C PRO A 72 -2.95 4.46 14.38
N GLY A 73 -1.69 4.41 14.82
CA GLY A 73 -0.89 3.18 14.83
C GLY A 73 -0.79 2.49 13.48
N ASN A 74 -0.92 1.16 13.44
CA ASN A 74 -0.79 0.35 12.22
C ASN A 74 -2.13 0.05 11.52
N ARG A 75 -3.21 0.71 11.92
CA ARG A 75 -4.55 0.42 11.40
C ARG A 75 -4.73 0.75 9.93
N LEU A 76 -3.90 1.64 9.38
CA LEU A 76 -3.92 2.02 7.97
C LEU A 76 -3.58 0.85 7.01
N ALA A 77 -2.74 -0.09 7.44
CA ALA A 77 -2.17 -1.12 6.55
C ALA A 77 -3.24 -1.94 5.82
N GLN A 78 -4.25 -2.42 6.54
CA GLN A 78 -5.30 -3.27 5.98
C GLN A 78 -6.23 -2.50 5.02
N PRO A 79 -6.87 -1.37 5.39
CA PRO A 79 -7.74 -0.64 4.48
C PRO A 79 -6.97 -0.10 3.26
N LEU A 80 -5.73 0.35 3.42
CA LEU A 80 -4.90 0.81 2.30
C LEU A 80 -4.62 -0.30 1.30
N SER A 81 -4.32 -1.52 1.77
CA SER A 81 -4.03 -2.68 0.90
C SER A 81 -5.21 -3.11 0.02
N LYS A 82 -6.45 -2.77 0.38
CA LYS A 82 -7.63 -3.07 -0.44
C LYS A 82 -7.63 -2.32 -1.76
N TYR A 83 -7.00 -1.14 -1.80
CA TYR A 83 -7.05 -0.21 -2.94
C TYR A 83 -5.71 -0.07 -3.67
N LEU A 84 -4.64 -0.61 -3.11
CA LEU A 84 -3.34 -0.66 -3.79
C LEU A 84 -3.16 -2.01 -4.47
N SER A 85 -2.64 -2.01 -5.70
CA SER A 85 -2.23 -3.23 -6.38
C SER A 85 -1.02 -3.85 -5.71
N PHE A 86 -0.79 -5.14 -5.93
CA PHE A 86 0.38 -5.85 -5.37
C PHE A 86 1.71 -5.17 -5.72
N ASN A 87 1.79 -4.58 -6.92
CA ASN A 87 2.99 -3.87 -7.40
C ASN A 87 3.04 -2.38 -7.01
N ASP A 88 2.02 -1.86 -6.32
CA ASP A 88 1.99 -0.48 -5.89
C ASP A 88 2.96 -0.27 -4.72
N SER A 89 4.16 0.17 -5.06
CA SER A 89 5.22 0.53 -4.10
C SER A 89 5.41 2.03 -3.95
N VAL A 90 4.63 2.84 -4.69
CA VAL A 90 4.81 4.29 -4.78
C VAL A 90 3.53 5.02 -4.36
N ILE A 91 3.69 6.03 -3.50
CA ILE A 91 2.67 7.04 -3.19
C ILE A 91 3.22 8.39 -3.68
N ASP A 92 2.44 9.06 -4.53
CA ASP A 92 2.90 10.28 -5.20
C ASP A 92 2.95 11.48 -4.27
N LEU A 93 2.00 11.55 -3.33
CA LEU A 93 1.92 12.63 -2.34
C LEU A 93 1.36 12.10 -1.02
N VAL A 94 2.01 12.45 0.06
CA VAL A 94 1.50 12.30 1.42
C VAL A 94 1.27 13.69 2.00
N ILE A 95 0.12 13.91 2.60
CA ILE A 95 -0.24 15.14 3.30
C ILE A 95 -0.53 14.79 4.74
N LEU A 96 0.17 15.41 5.67
CA LEU A 96 -0.16 15.39 7.09
C LEU A 96 -0.84 16.73 7.43
N THR A 97 -2.12 16.67 7.79
CA THR A 97 -2.90 17.88 8.10
C THR A 97 -2.43 18.51 9.42
N HIS A 98 -2.22 17.67 10.44
CA HIS A 98 -1.69 18.07 11.73
C HIS A 98 -1.07 16.86 12.47
N PRO A 99 -0.07 17.06 13.31
CA PRO A 99 0.76 15.98 13.85
C PRO A 99 0.20 15.31 15.11
N HIS A 100 -1.11 15.19 15.23
CA HIS A 100 -1.74 14.37 16.26
C HIS A 100 -1.56 12.88 15.95
N ALA A 101 -1.51 12.05 16.99
CA ALA A 101 -1.20 10.62 16.87
C ALA A 101 -2.20 9.84 16.02
N ASP A 102 -3.46 10.26 16.01
CA ASP A 102 -4.57 9.69 15.24
C ASP A 102 -4.59 10.12 13.76
N HIS A 103 -3.67 10.97 13.33
CA HIS A 103 -3.44 11.37 11.93
C HIS A 103 -2.05 10.93 11.43
N LEU A 104 -1.05 11.01 12.32
CA LEU A 104 0.35 10.84 11.96
C LEU A 104 0.84 9.39 12.04
N SER A 105 0.37 8.62 13.06
CA SER A 105 1.03 7.35 13.40
C SER A 105 1.03 6.35 12.25
N GLY A 106 -0.06 6.27 11.46
CA GLY A 106 -0.12 5.41 10.30
C GLY A 106 0.80 5.85 9.15
N LEU A 107 1.17 7.13 9.08
CA LEU A 107 2.12 7.62 8.08
C LEU A 107 3.55 7.11 8.32
N LEU A 108 3.92 6.76 9.56
CA LEU A 108 5.19 6.10 9.85
C LEU A 108 5.27 4.74 9.14
N TYR A 109 4.17 3.98 9.11
CA TYR A 109 4.08 2.73 8.33
C TYR A 109 4.27 3.01 6.84
N VAL A 110 3.60 4.04 6.30
CA VAL A 110 3.68 4.41 4.89
C VAL A 110 5.10 4.82 4.50
N LEU A 111 5.74 5.68 5.28
CA LEU A 111 7.11 6.10 5.05
C LEU A 111 8.12 4.95 5.11
N ASN A 112 7.86 3.92 5.90
CA ASN A 112 8.70 2.73 5.94
C ASN A 112 8.45 1.77 4.77
N LYS A 113 7.19 1.57 4.38
CA LYS A 113 6.78 0.53 3.43
C LYS A 113 6.82 0.99 1.98
N PHE A 114 6.47 2.25 1.72
CA PHE A 114 6.28 2.78 0.37
C PHE A 114 7.36 3.80 0.01
N LYS A 115 7.62 3.95 -1.29
CA LYS A 115 8.36 5.10 -1.83
C LYS A 115 7.40 6.28 -1.93
N VAL A 116 7.59 7.29 -1.09
CA VAL A 116 6.82 8.54 -1.14
C VAL A 116 7.60 9.54 -2.00
N LYS A 117 6.94 10.13 -3.02
CA LYS A 117 7.58 11.12 -3.89
C LYS A 117 7.59 12.52 -3.29
N ASN A 118 6.45 12.91 -2.72
CA ASN A 118 6.26 14.24 -2.14
C ASN A 118 5.60 14.11 -0.77
N LEU A 119 6.01 14.96 0.14
CA LEU A 119 5.51 15.03 1.51
C LEU A 119 5.18 16.48 1.86
N VAL A 120 3.95 16.73 2.26
CA VAL A 120 3.46 18.04 2.70
C VAL A 120 3.01 17.92 4.14
N PHE A 121 3.46 18.81 4.99
CA PHE A 121 2.99 18.93 6.38
C PHE A 121 3.15 20.37 6.88
N GLN A 122 2.41 20.70 7.93
CA GLN A 122 2.54 21.99 8.60
C GLN A 122 3.74 21.96 9.55
N ALA A 123 4.68 22.87 9.34
CA ALA A 123 5.83 23.07 10.22
C ALA A 123 5.38 23.86 11.46
N ASN A 124 4.94 23.16 12.47
CA ASN A 124 4.64 23.72 13.79
C ASN A 124 5.59 23.12 14.83
N ASP A 125 5.79 23.84 15.94
CA ASP A 125 6.57 23.36 17.07
C ASP A 125 5.79 22.29 17.86
N TYR A 126 5.74 21.08 17.32
CA TYR A 126 5.17 19.92 17.99
C TYR A 126 6.27 19.07 18.59
N GLU A 127 6.37 19.08 19.91
CA GLU A 127 7.35 18.29 20.67
C GLU A 127 6.85 16.88 21.00
N THR A 128 6.28 16.15 20.04
CA THR A 128 5.89 14.76 20.28
C THR A 128 6.92 13.79 19.69
N ARG A 129 7.14 12.67 20.39
CA ARG A 129 8.05 11.61 19.91
C ARG A 129 7.64 11.10 18.52
N SER A 130 6.35 10.92 18.27
CA SER A 130 5.84 10.47 16.98
C SER A 130 6.16 11.45 15.85
N PHE A 131 6.10 12.77 16.11
CA PHE A 131 6.46 13.77 15.11
C PHE A 131 7.97 13.82 14.86
N ALA A 132 8.78 13.67 15.91
CA ALA A 132 10.23 13.55 15.76
C ALA A 132 10.62 12.32 14.94
N ASP A 133 10.00 11.16 15.16
CA ASP A 133 10.20 9.94 14.37
C ASP A 133 9.75 10.13 12.90
N PHE A 134 8.65 10.83 12.67
CA PHE A 134 8.16 11.18 11.34
C PHE A 134 9.17 12.05 10.58
N LEU A 135 9.69 13.10 11.18
CA LEU A 135 10.71 13.96 10.59
C LEU A 135 11.98 13.18 10.28
N LYS A 136 12.45 12.38 11.23
CA LYS A 136 13.64 11.53 11.05
C LYS A 136 13.48 10.53 9.90
N LEU A 137 12.32 9.89 9.75
CA LEU A 137 12.05 8.98 8.65
C LEU A 137 11.95 9.71 7.31
N SER A 138 11.35 10.89 7.29
CA SER A 138 11.25 11.72 6.08
C SER A 138 12.63 12.19 5.60
N GLU A 139 13.55 12.50 6.52
CA GLU A 139 14.92 12.92 6.20
C GLU A 139 15.85 11.77 5.85
N LYS A 140 15.73 10.61 6.52
CA LYS A 140 16.60 9.44 6.28
C LYS A 140 16.53 8.94 4.84
N LYS A 141 15.45 9.22 4.15
CA LYS A 141 15.24 8.88 2.74
C LYS A 141 15.69 9.98 1.77
N ARG A 142 16.40 11.01 2.20
CA ARG A 142 16.80 12.19 1.40
C ARG A 142 17.62 11.89 0.14
N GLY A 143 18.26 10.75 -0.01
CA GLY A 143 18.89 10.34 -1.30
C GLY A 143 17.92 9.70 -2.30
N LEU A 144 16.80 9.13 -1.81
CA LEU A 144 15.70 8.48 -2.54
C LEU A 144 14.34 8.88 -1.92
N GLY A 145 14.31 9.88 -1.06
CA GLY A 145 13.17 10.27 -0.23
C GLY A 145 12.27 11.30 -0.90
N PRO A 146 11.15 11.65 -0.22
CA PRO A 146 10.19 12.60 -0.72
C PRO A 146 10.80 14.01 -0.84
N LYS A 147 10.31 14.78 -1.80
CA LYS A 147 10.43 16.24 -1.74
C LYS A 147 9.55 16.72 -0.59
N ILE A 148 10.15 17.39 0.37
CA ILE A 148 9.45 17.87 1.58
C ILE A 148 9.03 19.32 1.36
N PHE A 149 7.74 19.58 1.59
CA PHE A 149 7.16 20.92 1.59
C PHE A 149 6.58 21.19 2.99
N ALA A 150 7.33 21.89 3.80
CA ALA A 150 6.86 22.35 5.11
C ALA A 150 6.11 23.67 4.93
N VAL A 151 4.82 23.68 5.24
CA VAL A 151 3.98 24.89 5.18
C VAL A 151 4.09 25.59 6.51
N GLN A 152 4.53 26.86 6.50
CA GLN A 152 4.52 27.70 7.70
C GLN A 152 3.11 28.26 7.90
N LYS A 153 2.68 28.36 9.16
CA LYS A 153 1.45 29.06 9.51
C LYS A 153 1.66 30.57 9.22
N PRO A 154 0.70 31.22 8.56
CA PRO A 154 0.75 32.67 8.37
C PRO A 154 0.69 33.42 9.71
#